data_743da6cc8babcc33a580c0fa7938ba0b
#
_entry.id   743da6cc8babcc33a580c0fa7938ba0b
#
_cell.length_a   1.000
_cell.length_b   1.000
_cell.length_c   1.000
_cell.angle_alpha   90.00
_cell.angle_beta   90.00
_cell.angle_gamma   90.00
#
_symmetry.space_group_name_H-M   'P 1'
#
loop_
_entity.id
_entity.type
_entity.pdbx_description
1 polymer ?
#
loop_
_entity_poly.entity_id
_entity_poly.type
_entity_poly.pdbx_seq_one_letter_code
_entity_poly.pdbx_strand_id
1 'polypeptide(L)'
;MLVDGDAYTGTSALVEDFSVSPNLPIGMSVGSCSAVLLKAQFPTTIRELKFICRWEHAVPYGDRNSGEGLDAQSWDDENHIVMIGTEDADFLGARRPDLKIRVEDEPIEYLTNGFVISLSQIPAHKPISLHYVVATNPIPEPADDSVWFAVDIPHAWLSEQTKGEQSSAHQSTTAP
;
A
#
# COMPACT_ATOMS: atom_id res chain seq x y z
N MET A 1 -5.17 5.45 -9.85
CA MET A 1 -6.46 5.08 -9.22
C MET A 1 -7.57 5.18 -10.26
N LEU A 2 -8.52 4.25 -10.23
CA LEU A 2 -9.75 4.29 -11.04
C LEU A 2 -10.96 4.38 -10.13
N VAL A 3 -11.98 5.13 -10.56
CA VAL A 3 -13.28 5.22 -9.91
C VAL A 3 -14.35 4.95 -10.97
N ASP A 4 -15.20 3.97 -10.73
CA ASP A 4 -16.23 3.48 -11.64
C ASP A 4 -15.71 3.16 -13.06
N GLY A 5 -14.43 2.74 -13.15
CA GLY A 5 -13.75 2.35 -14.39
C GLY A 5 -12.91 3.46 -15.04
N ASP A 6 -13.08 4.72 -14.64
CA ASP A 6 -12.37 5.86 -15.22
C ASP A 6 -11.20 6.34 -14.34
N ALA A 7 -10.17 6.91 -14.95
CA ALA A 7 -9.07 7.54 -14.22
C ALA A 7 -9.59 8.71 -13.39
N TYR A 8 -9.33 8.68 -12.09
CA TYR A 8 -9.83 9.70 -11.19
C TYR A 8 -9.00 10.99 -11.26
N THR A 9 -9.66 12.10 -11.50
CA THR A 9 -9.05 13.45 -11.63
C THR A 9 -9.57 14.45 -10.59
N GLY A 10 -10.48 14.03 -9.70
CA GLY A 10 -11.07 14.91 -8.68
C GLY A 10 -10.16 15.13 -7.47
N THR A 11 -10.56 16.07 -6.61
CA THR A 11 -9.82 16.46 -5.39
C THR A 11 -10.22 15.67 -4.12
N SER A 12 -11.18 14.74 -4.24
CA SER A 12 -11.65 13.94 -3.11
C SER A 12 -10.73 12.78 -2.73
N ALA A 13 -9.59 12.64 -3.39
CA ALA A 13 -8.58 11.63 -3.07
C ALA A 13 -7.18 12.25 -3.11
N LEU A 14 -6.36 11.85 -2.14
CA LEU A 14 -4.97 12.21 -2.02
C LEU A 14 -4.15 10.92 -2.02
N VAL A 15 -3.09 10.90 -2.81
CA VAL A 15 -2.08 9.83 -2.80
C VAL A 15 -0.79 10.44 -2.29
N GLU A 16 -0.27 9.90 -1.21
CA GLU A 16 0.99 10.29 -0.60
C GLU A 16 2.01 9.18 -0.78
N ASP A 17 3.22 9.51 -1.22
CA ASP A 17 4.36 8.61 -1.36
C ASP A 17 5.48 9.12 -0.46
N PHE A 18 6.01 8.25 0.42
CA PHE A 18 7.04 8.62 1.38
C PHE A 18 7.95 7.46 1.75
N SER A 19 9.21 7.78 2.05
CA SER A 19 10.18 6.79 2.53
C SER A 19 9.82 6.31 3.94
N VAL A 20 10.04 5.03 4.18
CA VAL A 20 9.75 4.36 5.45
C VAL A 20 11.01 3.70 5.99
N SER A 21 11.18 3.75 7.30
CA SER A 21 12.20 2.97 8.02
C SER A 21 11.50 1.82 8.74
N PRO A 22 11.44 0.62 8.13
CA PRO A 22 10.75 -0.52 8.73
C PRO A 22 11.49 -1.01 9.99
N ASN A 23 10.73 -1.53 10.94
CA ASN A 23 11.31 -2.16 12.14
C ASN A 23 11.67 -3.62 11.81
N LEU A 24 12.89 -3.84 11.34
CA LEU A 24 13.35 -5.15 10.92
C LEU A 24 13.87 -5.99 12.12
N PRO A 25 13.78 -7.33 12.06
CA PRO A 25 14.47 -8.22 12.97
C PRO A 25 15.98 -7.95 13.01
N ILE A 26 16.61 -8.33 14.14
CA ILE A 26 18.06 -8.13 14.34
C ILE A 26 18.85 -8.90 13.26
N GLY A 27 19.75 -8.19 12.60
CA GLY A 27 20.61 -8.73 11.54
C GLY A 27 20.01 -8.62 10.15
N MET A 28 18.76 -8.16 10.01
CA MET A 28 18.15 -7.86 8.72
C MET A 28 18.37 -6.40 8.32
N SER A 29 18.42 -6.16 7.02
CA SER A 29 18.47 -4.82 6.44
C SER A 29 17.75 -4.79 5.11
N VAL A 30 17.33 -3.62 4.69
CA VAL A 30 16.66 -3.40 3.40
C VAL A 30 17.33 -2.23 2.68
N GLY A 31 17.49 -2.33 1.37
CA GLY A 31 18.12 -1.30 0.55
C GLY A 31 17.28 -0.04 0.45
N SER A 32 15.96 -0.20 0.23
CA SER A 32 15.00 0.89 0.30
C SER A 32 13.62 0.38 0.72
N CYS A 33 12.84 1.24 1.35
CA CYS A 33 11.44 0.98 1.66
C CYS A 33 10.64 2.28 1.51
N SER A 34 9.51 2.22 0.82
CA SER A 34 8.58 3.33 0.67
C SER A 34 7.15 2.87 0.81
N ALA A 35 6.27 3.77 1.23
CA ALA A 35 4.85 3.52 1.32
C ALA A 35 4.06 4.48 0.43
N VAL A 36 3.04 3.96 -0.22
CA VAL A 36 2.05 4.73 -0.97
C VAL A 36 0.72 4.65 -0.23
N LEU A 37 0.24 5.77 0.29
CA LEU A 37 -0.98 5.86 1.07
C LEU A 37 -2.05 6.62 0.29
N LEU A 38 -3.17 5.96 0.01
CA LEU A 38 -4.37 6.58 -0.53
C LEU A 38 -5.29 6.99 0.63
N LYS A 39 -5.73 8.25 0.63
CA LYS A 39 -6.82 8.77 1.45
C LYS A 39 -7.89 9.33 0.53
N ALA A 40 -9.13 8.87 0.64
CA ALA A 40 -10.21 9.30 -0.23
C ALA A 40 -11.53 9.46 0.55
N GLN A 41 -12.35 10.42 0.10
CA GLN A 41 -13.72 10.59 0.57
C GLN A 41 -14.56 11.19 -0.56
N PHE A 42 -15.52 10.45 -1.07
CA PHE A 42 -16.28 10.85 -2.24
C PHE A 42 -17.61 11.52 -1.85
N PRO A 43 -18.04 12.56 -2.58
CA PRO A 43 -19.32 13.25 -2.28
C PRO A 43 -20.55 12.42 -2.67
N THR A 44 -20.37 11.42 -3.53
CA THR A 44 -21.42 10.50 -4.01
C THR A 44 -21.02 9.06 -3.74
N THR A 45 -21.98 8.16 -3.76
CA THR A 45 -21.71 6.72 -3.69
C THR A 45 -20.92 6.28 -4.93
N ILE A 46 -19.84 5.55 -4.72
CA ILE A 46 -18.97 4.97 -5.75
C ILE A 46 -19.33 3.49 -5.90
N ARG A 47 -19.50 3.03 -7.12
CA ARG A 47 -19.76 1.62 -7.40
C ARG A 47 -18.51 0.77 -7.27
N GLU A 48 -17.38 1.29 -7.74
CA GLU A 48 -16.09 0.61 -7.70
C GLU A 48 -14.95 1.62 -7.54
N LEU A 49 -14.01 1.33 -6.65
CA LEU A 49 -12.71 1.98 -6.53
C LEU A 49 -11.63 0.95 -6.80
N LYS A 50 -10.74 1.23 -7.74
CA LYS A 50 -9.51 0.45 -7.96
C LYS A 50 -8.29 1.27 -7.62
N PHE A 51 -7.55 0.83 -6.62
CA PHE A 51 -6.24 1.37 -6.27
C PHE A 51 -5.16 0.43 -6.80
N ILE A 52 -4.36 0.90 -7.77
CA ILE A 52 -3.45 0.08 -8.55
C ILE A 52 -2.03 0.50 -8.24
N CYS A 53 -1.20 -0.46 -7.83
CA CYS A 53 0.25 -0.33 -7.72
C CYS A 53 0.90 -1.22 -8.78
N ARG A 54 1.80 -0.67 -9.59
CA ARG A 54 2.50 -1.43 -10.62
C ARG A 54 3.98 -1.10 -10.60
N TRP A 55 4.80 -2.13 -10.73
CA TRP A 55 6.21 -2.01 -11.00
C TRP A 55 6.42 -1.76 -12.50
N GLU A 56 7.18 -0.74 -12.88
CA GLU A 56 7.33 -0.35 -14.29
C GLU A 56 8.23 -1.31 -15.10
N HIS A 57 9.16 -1.98 -14.41
CA HIS A 57 10.07 -2.91 -15.07
C HIS A 57 9.42 -4.28 -15.19
N ALA A 58 9.37 -4.81 -16.43
CA ALA A 58 8.89 -6.16 -16.67
C ALA A 58 9.91 -7.17 -16.10
N VAL A 59 9.54 -7.82 -15.02
CA VAL A 59 10.29 -8.93 -14.42
C VAL A 59 9.52 -10.20 -14.71
N PRO A 60 10.18 -11.27 -15.23
CA PRO A 60 9.46 -12.41 -15.79
C PRO A 60 8.69 -13.26 -14.77
N TYR A 61 9.02 -13.19 -13.49
CA TYR A 61 8.37 -13.97 -12.44
C TYR A 61 8.17 -13.16 -11.17
N GLY A 62 7.00 -13.34 -10.56
CA GLY A 62 6.70 -12.83 -9.23
C GLY A 62 6.22 -13.99 -8.37
N ASP A 63 6.83 -14.17 -7.22
CA ASP A 63 6.35 -15.09 -6.21
C ASP A 63 5.31 -14.38 -5.34
N ARG A 64 4.16 -15.07 -5.15
CA ARG A 64 3.06 -14.58 -4.33
C ARG A 64 3.14 -15.18 -2.96
N ASN A 65 3.05 -14.33 -1.95
CA ASN A 65 3.04 -14.71 -0.56
C ASN A 65 1.84 -14.08 0.12
N SER A 66 1.08 -14.87 0.87
CA SER A 66 -0.06 -14.42 1.63
C SER A 66 -0.04 -15.09 3.00
N GLY A 67 -0.28 -14.34 4.04
CA GLY A 67 -0.38 -14.84 5.40
C GLY A 67 -0.16 -13.76 6.45
N GLU A 68 -0.64 -14.02 7.67
CA GLU A 68 -0.47 -13.17 8.84
C GLU A 68 -0.98 -11.72 8.65
N GLY A 69 -1.98 -11.54 7.79
CA GLY A 69 -2.57 -10.23 7.52
C GLY A 69 -1.96 -9.46 6.35
N LEU A 70 -1.01 -10.09 5.63
CA LEU A 70 -0.28 -9.48 4.52
C LEU A 70 -0.52 -10.26 3.22
N ASP A 71 -0.82 -9.54 2.15
CA ASP A 71 -0.68 -9.99 0.76
C ASP A 71 0.53 -9.32 0.15
N ALA A 72 1.49 -10.10 -0.36
CA ALA A 72 2.70 -9.60 -0.95
C ALA A 72 3.09 -10.35 -2.23
N GLN A 73 3.79 -9.67 -3.12
CA GLN A 73 4.39 -10.25 -4.31
C GLN A 73 5.80 -9.73 -4.50
N SER A 74 6.73 -10.63 -4.76
CA SER A 74 8.13 -10.32 -5.03
C SER A 74 8.49 -10.54 -6.49
N TRP A 75 9.43 -9.79 -6.98
CA TRP A 75 10.09 -9.94 -8.27
C TRP A 75 11.58 -9.81 -8.05
N ASP A 76 12.34 -10.65 -8.72
CA ASP A 76 13.79 -10.58 -8.70
C ASP A 76 14.37 -10.51 -10.11
N ASP A 77 15.46 -9.79 -10.24
CA ASP A 77 16.38 -9.83 -11.38
C ASP A 77 17.73 -10.40 -10.91
N GLU A 78 18.77 -10.31 -11.75
CA GLU A 78 20.10 -10.82 -11.39
C GLU A 78 20.77 -10.09 -10.21
N ASN A 79 20.29 -8.89 -9.84
CA ASN A 79 20.96 -8.00 -8.90
C ASN A 79 20.09 -7.56 -7.73
N HIS A 80 18.77 -7.53 -7.90
CA HIS A 80 17.85 -6.97 -6.92
C HIS A 80 16.57 -7.79 -6.78
N ILE A 81 16.02 -7.77 -5.58
CA ILE A 81 14.65 -8.18 -5.30
C ILE A 81 13.81 -6.95 -4.98
N VAL A 82 12.59 -6.95 -5.47
CA VAL A 82 11.55 -5.97 -5.14
C VAL A 82 10.36 -6.71 -4.59
N MET A 83 9.79 -6.23 -3.51
CA MET A 83 8.54 -6.73 -2.97
C MET A 83 7.53 -5.59 -2.81
N ILE A 84 6.29 -5.87 -3.18
CA ILE A 84 5.15 -5.00 -2.91
C ILE A 84 4.24 -5.75 -1.95
N GLY A 85 3.82 -5.10 -0.86
CA GLY A 85 2.90 -5.66 0.12
C GLY A 85 1.75 -4.71 0.43
N THR A 86 0.63 -5.29 0.89
CA THR A 86 -0.55 -4.59 1.39
C THR A 86 -1.28 -5.46 2.41
N GLU A 87 -2.24 -4.90 3.14
CA GLU A 87 -3.11 -5.70 4.01
C GLU A 87 -3.87 -6.76 3.19
N ASP A 88 -4.00 -7.96 3.74
CA ASP A 88 -4.88 -8.97 3.15
C ASP A 88 -6.37 -8.61 3.31
N ALA A 89 -7.23 -9.42 2.72
CA ALA A 89 -8.67 -9.21 2.75
C ALA A 89 -9.26 -9.23 4.17
N ASP A 90 -8.72 -10.06 5.06
CA ASP A 90 -9.20 -10.19 6.44
C ASP A 90 -8.89 -8.93 7.25
N PHE A 91 -7.66 -8.42 7.20
CA PHE A 91 -7.25 -7.20 7.90
C PHE A 91 -7.94 -5.97 7.32
N LEU A 92 -8.03 -5.88 5.99
CA LEU A 92 -8.77 -4.82 5.32
C LEU A 92 -10.25 -4.83 5.73
N GLY A 93 -10.88 -6.00 5.79
CA GLY A 93 -12.26 -6.20 6.23
C GLY A 93 -12.47 -5.87 7.71
N ALA A 94 -11.56 -6.29 8.58
CA ALA A 94 -11.59 -5.97 10.02
C ALA A 94 -11.48 -4.46 10.27
N ARG A 95 -10.63 -3.76 9.54
CA ARG A 95 -10.46 -2.31 9.60
C ARG A 95 -11.66 -1.54 9.01
N ARG A 96 -12.36 -2.15 8.05
CA ARG A 96 -13.47 -1.54 7.31
C ARG A 96 -14.74 -2.40 7.32
N PRO A 97 -15.30 -2.70 8.50
CA PRO A 97 -16.49 -3.56 8.60
C PRO A 97 -17.73 -2.96 7.92
N ASP A 98 -17.76 -1.63 7.73
CA ASP A 98 -18.82 -0.92 7.02
C ASP A 98 -18.84 -1.18 5.51
N LEU A 99 -17.73 -1.61 4.91
CA LEU A 99 -17.64 -2.00 3.50
C LEU A 99 -17.97 -3.48 3.28
N LYS A 100 -18.12 -4.27 4.35
CA LYS A 100 -18.43 -5.71 4.31
C LYS A 100 -17.52 -6.51 3.38
N ILE A 101 -16.24 -6.14 3.36
CA ILE A 101 -15.21 -6.85 2.60
C ILE A 101 -15.10 -8.27 3.14
N ARG A 102 -15.03 -9.25 2.25
CA ARG A 102 -14.89 -10.66 2.56
C ARG A 102 -13.73 -11.24 1.77
N VAL A 103 -13.11 -12.28 2.28
CA VAL A 103 -12.06 -13.02 1.57
C VAL A 103 -12.56 -13.54 0.22
N GLU A 104 -13.81 -14.01 0.18
CA GLU A 104 -14.44 -14.56 -1.04
C GLU A 104 -14.68 -13.49 -2.13
N ASP A 105 -14.68 -12.22 -1.77
CA ASP A 105 -14.82 -11.11 -2.74
C ASP A 105 -13.49 -10.84 -3.50
N GLU A 106 -12.39 -11.49 -3.11
CA GLU A 106 -11.06 -11.36 -3.68
C GLU A 106 -10.69 -9.87 -3.94
N PRO A 107 -10.74 -9.01 -2.90
CA PRO A 107 -10.54 -7.58 -3.10
C PRO A 107 -9.13 -7.24 -3.55
N ILE A 108 -8.19 -8.18 -3.45
CA ILE A 108 -6.80 -8.04 -3.84
C ILE A 108 -6.52 -8.94 -5.04
N GLU A 109 -6.27 -8.31 -6.18
CA GLU A 109 -5.93 -8.97 -7.43
C GLU A 109 -4.43 -8.85 -7.71
N TYR A 110 -3.76 -9.99 -7.92
CA TYR A 110 -2.36 -10.06 -8.30
C TYR A 110 -2.20 -9.86 -9.80
N LEU A 111 -1.45 -8.84 -10.19
CA LEU A 111 -1.06 -8.60 -11.57
C LEU A 111 0.32 -9.24 -11.86
N THR A 112 0.70 -9.29 -13.12
CA THR A 112 2.04 -9.73 -13.53
C THR A 112 3.15 -8.85 -12.92
N ASN A 113 2.85 -7.56 -12.68
CA ASN A 113 3.81 -6.57 -12.20
C ASN A 113 3.25 -5.68 -11.09
N GLY A 114 2.38 -6.20 -10.22
CA GLY A 114 1.83 -5.41 -9.13
C GLY A 114 0.52 -5.98 -8.57
N PHE A 115 -0.26 -5.08 -7.97
CA PHE A 115 -1.52 -5.39 -7.32
C PHE A 115 -2.62 -4.42 -7.72
N VAL A 116 -3.86 -4.88 -7.57
CA VAL A 116 -5.05 -4.03 -7.53
C VAL A 116 -5.81 -4.30 -6.25
N ILE A 117 -6.10 -3.26 -5.48
CA ILE A 117 -7.11 -3.32 -4.42
C ILE A 117 -8.41 -2.80 -5.01
N SER A 118 -9.44 -3.64 -5.03
CA SER A 118 -10.76 -3.32 -5.56
C SER A 118 -11.78 -3.26 -4.44
N LEU A 119 -12.45 -2.12 -4.28
CA LEU A 119 -13.52 -1.93 -3.31
C LEU A 119 -14.80 -1.55 -4.03
N SER A 120 -15.89 -2.21 -3.68
CA SER A 120 -17.21 -1.98 -4.27
C SER A 120 -18.15 -1.27 -3.29
N GLN A 121 -19.15 -0.56 -3.84
CA GLN A 121 -20.25 0.03 -3.09
C GLN A 121 -19.81 0.96 -1.93
N ILE A 122 -18.88 1.87 -2.23
CA ILE A 122 -18.38 2.83 -1.25
C ILE A 122 -19.46 3.91 -1.02
N PRO A 123 -20.03 4.02 0.20
CA PRO A 123 -21.04 5.03 0.46
C PRO A 123 -20.50 6.46 0.37
N ALA A 124 -21.37 7.41 -0.01
CA ALA A 124 -21.04 8.82 0.00
C ALA A 124 -20.52 9.28 1.37
N HIS A 125 -19.52 10.18 1.36
CA HIS A 125 -18.92 10.78 2.55
C HIS A 125 -18.26 9.79 3.53
N LYS A 126 -17.98 8.56 3.11
CA LYS A 126 -17.20 7.61 3.90
C LYS A 126 -15.71 7.74 3.59
N PRO A 127 -14.86 7.98 4.60
CA PRO A 127 -13.41 8.04 4.38
C PRO A 127 -12.88 6.64 4.05
N ILE A 128 -12.02 6.56 3.05
CA ILE A 128 -11.27 5.37 2.62
C ILE A 128 -9.79 5.66 2.83
N SER A 129 -9.06 4.67 3.33
CA SER A 129 -7.60 4.72 3.35
C SER A 129 -7.06 3.34 3.01
N LEU A 130 -6.18 3.30 2.01
CA LEU A 130 -5.52 2.08 1.50
C LEU A 130 -4.03 2.36 1.39
N HIS A 131 -3.20 1.33 1.42
CA HIS A 131 -1.77 1.50 1.24
C HIS A 131 -1.14 0.38 0.43
N TYR A 132 0.03 0.67 -0.10
CA TYR A 132 1.04 -0.28 -0.52
C TYR A 132 2.37 0.07 0.15
N VAL A 133 3.16 -0.95 0.44
CA VAL A 133 4.56 -0.78 0.84
C VAL A 133 5.42 -1.46 -0.22
N VAL A 134 6.48 -0.78 -0.64
CA VAL A 134 7.43 -1.29 -1.63
C VAL A 134 8.81 -1.32 -1.00
N ALA A 135 9.42 -2.49 -0.96
CA ALA A 135 10.78 -2.68 -0.47
C ALA A 135 11.68 -3.24 -1.56
N THR A 136 12.95 -2.85 -1.55
CA THR A 136 13.97 -3.38 -2.46
C THR A 136 15.23 -3.76 -1.71
N ASN A 137 15.88 -4.82 -2.17
CA ASN A 137 17.17 -5.24 -1.61
C ASN A 137 18.09 -5.73 -2.73
N PRO A 138 19.43 -5.59 -2.57
CA PRO A 138 20.36 -6.26 -3.48
C PRO A 138 20.30 -7.78 -3.32
N ILE A 139 20.66 -8.52 -4.35
CA ILE A 139 20.83 -9.96 -4.29
C ILE A 139 22.34 -10.30 -4.23
N PRO A 140 22.77 -11.21 -3.34
CA PRO A 140 21.95 -11.91 -2.34
C PRO A 140 21.45 -10.97 -1.25
N GLU A 141 20.28 -11.23 -0.74
CA GLU A 141 19.75 -10.49 0.42
C GLU A 141 20.66 -10.61 1.64
N PRO A 142 20.77 -9.55 2.46
CA PRO A 142 21.59 -9.56 3.69
C PRO A 142 21.13 -10.62 4.69
N ALA A 143 19.82 -10.92 4.72
CA ALA A 143 19.22 -12.03 5.44
C ALA A 143 17.99 -12.49 4.69
N ASP A 144 17.64 -13.76 4.82
CA ASP A 144 16.47 -14.35 4.18
C ASP A 144 15.21 -13.56 4.56
N ASP A 145 14.35 -13.31 3.59
CA ASP A 145 13.06 -12.64 3.75
C ASP A 145 13.10 -11.20 4.28
N SER A 146 14.23 -10.50 4.21
CA SER A 146 14.32 -9.09 4.67
C SER A 146 13.26 -8.19 4.05
N VAL A 147 12.98 -8.35 2.76
CA VAL A 147 11.96 -7.57 2.05
C VAL A 147 10.55 -7.91 2.51
N TRP A 148 10.29 -9.17 2.90
CA TRP A 148 9.01 -9.59 3.47
C TRP A 148 8.72 -8.81 4.76
N PHE A 149 9.64 -8.81 5.71
CA PHE A 149 9.50 -8.05 6.95
C PHE A 149 9.42 -6.54 6.71
N ALA A 150 10.07 -6.06 5.65
CA ALA A 150 10.06 -4.64 5.33
C ALA A 150 8.71 -4.15 4.79
N VAL A 151 7.92 -4.99 4.11
CA VAL A 151 6.60 -4.62 3.58
C VAL A 151 5.47 -4.91 4.56
N ASP A 152 5.72 -5.70 5.62
CA ASP A 152 4.74 -5.99 6.68
C ASP A 152 4.64 -4.81 7.66
N ILE A 153 4.03 -3.73 7.19
CA ILE A 153 3.85 -2.51 7.98
C ILE A 153 2.36 -2.25 8.22
N PRO A 154 1.94 -2.20 9.50
CA PRO A 154 0.54 -1.96 9.82
C PRO A 154 0.03 -0.62 9.28
N HIS A 155 -1.16 -0.63 8.67
CA HIS A 155 -1.81 0.57 8.13
C HIS A 155 -1.92 1.71 9.15
N ALA A 156 -2.19 1.40 10.41
CA ALA A 156 -2.30 2.40 11.47
C ALA A 156 -1.01 3.20 11.63
N TRP A 157 0.15 2.51 11.59
CA TRP A 157 1.45 3.14 11.70
C TRP A 157 1.71 4.08 10.52
N LEU A 158 1.47 3.63 9.28
CA LEU A 158 1.62 4.47 8.08
C LEU A 158 0.73 5.72 8.14
N SER A 159 -0.51 5.57 8.61
CA SER A 159 -1.46 6.68 8.73
C SER A 159 -1.04 7.73 9.77
N GLU A 160 -0.26 7.34 10.78
CA GLU A 160 0.27 8.25 11.80
C GLU A 160 1.45 9.07 11.27
N GLN A 161 2.32 8.49 10.45
CA GLN A 161 3.48 9.18 9.88
C GLN A 161 3.04 10.42 9.07
N THR A 162 2.01 10.29 8.26
CA THR A 162 1.51 11.41 7.43
C THR A 162 0.82 12.52 8.21
N LYS A 163 0.39 12.28 9.45
CA LYS A 163 -0.17 13.33 10.33
C LYS A 163 0.91 14.23 10.93
N GLY A 164 2.08 13.66 11.20
CA GLY A 164 3.21 14.39 11.81
C GLY A 164 3.81 15.44 10.88
N GLU A 165 3.89 15.18 9.58
CA GLU A 165 4.47 16.11 8.59
C GLU A 165 3.58 17.32 8.34
N GLN A 166 2.27 17.19 8.38
CA GLN A 166 1.34 18.31 8.22
C GLN A 166 1.38 19.30 9.40
N SER A 167 1.74 18.84 10.60
CA SER A 167 1.85 19.69 11.79
C SER A 167 3.11 20.55 11.80
N SER A 168 4.20 20.08 11.19
CA SER A 168 5.46 20.82 11.13
C SER A 168 5.48 21.90 10.03
N ALA A 169 4.73 21.74 8.96
CA ALA A 169 4.64 22.73 7.88
C ALA A 169 3.87 24.00 8.27
N HIS A 170 3.01 23.95 9.31
CA HIS A 170 2.21 25.10 9.75
C HIS A 170 2.91 26.00 10.77
N GLN A 171 4.07 25.59 11.31
CA GLN A 171 4.82 26.39 12.32
C GLN A 171 5.89 27.31 11.73
N SER A 172 6.14 27.28 10.42
CA SER A 172 7.22 28.09 9.79
C SER A 172 6.78 29.44 9.24
N THR A 173 5.53 29.89 9.46
CA THR A 173 5.03 31.14 8.86
C THR A 173 4.55 32.14 9.92
N THR A 174 5.32 32.32 11.00
CA THR A 174 5.12 33.47 11.90
C THR A 174 6.48 33.87 12.47
N ALA A 175 7.16 34.74 11.77
CA ALA A 175 8.15 35.65 12.36
C ALA A 175 7.98 37.05 11.74
N PRO A 176 8.02 38.11 12.56
CA PRO A 176 7.62 39.48 12.23
C PRO A 176 8.56 40.15 11.24
#